data_f8fbf39bb1e869ff3f660e63be8fa220
#
_entry.id   f8fbf39bb1e869ff3f660e63be8fa220
#
_cell.length_a   1.000
_cell.length_b   1.000
_cell.length_c   1.000
_cell.angle_alpha   90.00
_cell.angle_beta   90.00
_cell.angle_gamma   90.00
#
_symmetry.space_group_name_H-M   'P 1'
#
loop_
_entity.id
_entity.type
_entity.pdbx_description
1 polymer ?
#
loop_
_entity_poly.entity_id
_entity_poly.type
_entity_poly.pdbx_seq_one_letter_code
_entity_poly.pdbx_strand_id
1 'polypeptide(L)'
;MEYRKLRENEITAFVENRIEFVKIIQNLEEPEVFRRKTTDYIKKNINNDNLLIYIAVKDREIISSCMMCIYETIPVPSNLNGKFGELLNVYTKKEYRRQGHAAKLIKLLIDEAIKKGIGKINLSYTAGGYPLYKLLGFKKIDNQMEYRL
;
A
#
# COMPACT_ATOMS: atom_id res chain seq x y z
N MET A 1 0.69 -6.34 20.10
CA MET A 1 0.33 -5.81 18.75
C MET A 1 0.93 -4.43 18.58
N GLU A 2 1.77 -4.27 17.58
CA GLU A 2 2.37 -2.98 17.21
C GLU A 2 1.87 -2.54 15.85
N TYR A 3 1.50 -1.25 15.72
CA TYR A 3 1.17 -0.62 14.44
C TYR A 3 2.17 0.52 14.21
N ARG A 4 3.00 0.38 13.21
CA ARG A 4 4.11 1.32 12.97
C ARG A 4 4.63 1.27 11.54
N LYS A 5 5.55 2.16 11.24
CA LYS A 5 6.29 2.11 9.97
C LYS A 5 7.22 0.90 9.91
N LEU A 6 7.43 0.41 8.70
CA LEU A 6 8.44 -0.61 8.40
C LEU A 6 9.84 -0.08 8.71
N ARG A 7 10.68 -0.91 9.31
CA ARG A 7 12.10 -0.63 9.54
C ARG A 7 12.96 -1.23 8.43
N GLU A 8 14.15 -0.67 8.19
CA GLU A 8 15.04 -1.16 7.14
C GLU A 8 15.40 -2.64 7.29
N ASN A 9 15.61 -3.10 8.50
CA ASN A 9 15.94 -4.51 8.77
C ASN A 9 14.74 -5.47 8.60
N GLU A 10 13.57 -4.96 8.26
CA GLU A 10 12.34 -5.75 8.03
C GLU A 10 11.96 -5.83 6.56
N ILE A 11 12.73 -5.24 5.66
CA ILE A 11 12.40 -5.20 4.22
C ILE A 11 12.22 -6.59 3.65
N THR A 12 13.11 -7.53 3.97
CA THR A 12 13.00 -8.92 3.49
C THR A 12 11.69 -9.57 3.94
N ALA A 13 11.33 -9.42 5.21
CA ALA A 13 10.08 -9.97 5.75
C ALA A 13 8.85 -9.32 5.09
N PHE A 14 8.90 -8.02 4.85
CA PHE A 14 7.81 -7.32 4.16
C PHE A 14 7.66 -7.78 2.70
N VAL A 15 8.77 -7.96 2.00
CA VAL A 15 8.75 -8.44 0.60
C VAL A 15 8.10 -9.82 0.51
N GLU A 16 8.39 -10.73 1.44
CA GLU A 16 7.73 -12.04 1.49
C GLU A 16 6.22 -11.91 1.80
N ASN A 17 5.85 -11.01 2.70
CA ASN A 17 4.45 -10.69 2.98
C ASN A 17 3.72 -10.16 1.72
N ARG A 18 4.39 -9.30 0.94
CA ARG A 18 3.85 -8.79 -0.32
C ARG A 18 3.70 -9.90 -1.37
N ILE A 19 4.67 -10.78 -1.51
CA ILE A 19 4.61 -11.91 -2.46
C ILE A 19 3.43 -12.82 -2.12
N GLU A 20 3.25 -13.14 -0.84
CA GLU A 20 2.10 -13.91 -0.35
C GLU A 20 0.78 -13.27 -0.80
N PHE A 21 0.63 -11.97 -0.61
CA PHE A 21 -0.54 -11.21 -1.04
C PHE A 21 -0.73 -11.23 -2.57
N VAL A 22 0.32 -10.93 -3.31
CA VAL A 22 0.24 -10.87 -4.79
C VAL A 22 -0.18 -12.22 -5.37
N LYS A 23 0.34 -13.33 -4.85
CA LYS A 23 -0.04 -14.68 -5.30
C LYS A 23 -1.51 -15.02 -5.05
N ILE A 24 -2.15 -14.38 -4.08
CA ILE A 24 -3.58 -14.55 -3.82
C ILE A 24 -4.44 -13.84 -4.88
N ILE A 25 -4.02 -12.65 -5.31
CA ILE A 25 -4.86 -11.79 -6.17
C ILE A 25 -4.57 -11.93 -7.66
N GLN A 26 -3.43 -12.47 -8.04
CA GLN A 26 -3.06 -12.66 -9.44
C GLN A 26 -1.97 -13.71 -9.61
N ASN A 27 -1.78 -14.16 -10.86
CA ASN A 27 -0.70 -15.06 -11.19
C ASN A 27 0.65 -14.31 -11.18
N LEU A 28 1.63 -14.85 -10.49
CA LEU A 28 2.99 -14.32 -10.44
C LEU A 28 3.92 -15.27 -11.21
N GLU A 29 4.21 -14.92 -12.47
CA GLU A 29 4.98 -15.77 -13.39
C GLU A 29 6.48 -15.80 -13.07
N GLU A 30 7.04 -14.67 -12.62
CA GLU A 30 8.46 -14.53 -12.34
C GLU A 30 8.71 -14.07 -10.89
N PRO A 31 8.50 -14.96 -9.89
CA PRO A 31 8.59 -14.58 -8.48
C PRO A 31 9.95 -14.01 -8.08
N GLU A 32 11.06 -14.54 -8.61
CA GLU A 32 12.40 -14.09 -8.24
C GLU A 32 12.72 -12.71 -8.81
N VAL A 33 12.28 -12.44 -10.05
CA VAL A 33 12.42 -11.11 -10.64
C VAL A 33 11.58 -10.09 -9.88
N PHE A 34 10.34 -10.44 -9.57
CA PHE A 34 9.44 -9.59 -8.78
C PHE A 34 10.01 -9.30 -7.39
N ARG A 35 10.54 -10.32 -6.70
CA ARG A 35 11.16 -10.18 -5.38
C ARG A 35 12.34 -9.22 -5.43
N ARG A 36 13.25 -9.40 -6.37
CA ARG A 36 14.44 -8.55 -6.52
C ARG A 36 14.05 -7.10 -6.81
N LYS A 37 13.18 -6.87 -7.78
CA LYS A 37 12.76 -5.52 -8.16
C LYS A 37 11.99 -4.81 -7.04
N THR A 38 11.13 -5.53 -6.33
CA THR A 38 10.41 -5.01 -5.17
C THR A 38 11.38 -4.62 -4.05
N THR A 39 12.34 -5.50 -3.74
CA THR A 39 13.35 -5.23 -2.71
C THR A 39 14.18 -4.00 -3.06
N ASP A 40 14.65 -3.90 -4.30
CA ASP A 40 15.46 -2.77 -4.75
C ASP A 40 14.69 -1.45 -4.67
N TYR A 41 13.43 -1.45 -5.09
CA TYR A 41 12.56 -0.28 -5.00
C TYR A 41 12.38 0.18 -3.55
N ILE A 42 12.09 -0.74 -2.62
CA ILE A 42 11.89 -0.41 -1.21
C ILE A 42 13.18 0.12 -0.60
N LYS A 43 14.31 -0.54 -0.83
CA LYS A 43 15.62 -0.07 -0.33
C LYS A 43 15.94 1.34 -0.81
N LYS A 44 15.64 1.65 -2.06
CA LYS A 44 15.87 2.97 -2.64
C LYS A 44 14.99 4.06 -2.02
N ASN A 45 13.76 3.73 -1.63
CA ASN A 45 12.74 4.72 -1.31
C ASN A 45 12.27 4.74 0.15
N ILE A 46 12.67 3.79 0.99
CA ILE A 46 12.16 3.68 2.37
C ILE A 46 12.49 4.90 3.24
N ASN A 47 13.59 5.59 2.95
CA ASN A 47 14.07 6.75 3.71
C ASN A 47 13.85 8.08 2.97
N ASN A 48 13.08 8.10 1.90
CA ASN A 48 12.72 9.33 1.20
C ASN A 48 11.19 9.56 1.24
N ASP A 49 10.73 10.66 0.65
CA ASP A 49 9.33 11.04 0.67
C ASP A 49 8.47 10.35 -0.39
N ASN A 50 9.00 9.34 -1.09
CA ASN A 50 8.30 8.67 -2.19
C ASN A 50 7.58 7.38 -1.78
N LEU A 51 7.80 6.90 -0.56
CA LEU A 51 7.25 5.62 -0.11
C LEU A 51 6.91 5.66 1.38
N LEU A 52 5.71 5.20 1.71
CA LEU A 52 5.26 4.96 3.08
C LEU A 52 4.82 3.51 3.21
N ILE A 53 5.32 2.80 4.21
CA ILE A 53 4.89 1.43 4.52
C ILE A 53 4.55 1.36 6.00
N TYR A 54 3.31 0.97 6.30
CA TYR A 54 2.85 0.69 7.66
C TYR A 54 2.53 -0.78 7.83
N ILE A 55 2.89 -1.32 8.98
CA ILE A 55 2.71 -2.74 9.32
C ILE A 55 2.08 -2.91 10.70
N ALA A 56 1.34 -3.99 10.84
CA ALA A 56 0.91 -4.50 12.14
C ALA A 56 1.74 -5.75 12.45
N VAL A 57 2.37 -5.76 13.61
CA VAL A 57 3.28 -6.84 14.03
C VAL A 57 2.75 -7.49 15.30
N LYS A 58 2.70 -8.81 15.31
CA LYS A 58 2.39 -9.63 16.46
C LYS A 58 3.39 -10.78 16.53
N ASP A 59 3.99 -10.99 17.69
CA ASP A 59 4.97 -12.07 17.93
C ASP A 59 6.08 -12.09 16.86
N ARG A 60 6.61 -10.92 16.51
CA ARG A 60 7.66 -10.68 15.51
C ARG A 60 7.22 -10.98 14.06
N GLU A 61 5.95 -11.22 13.83
CA GLU A 61 5.41 -11.51 12.51
C GLU A 61 4.61 -10.32 11.97
N ILE A 62 4.79 -9.99 10.69
CA ILE A 62 3.96 -9.00 9.99
C ILE A 62 2.62 -9.68 9.67
N ILE A 63 1.57 -9.28 10.36
CA ILE A 63 0.23 -9.86 10.20
C ILE A 63 -0.67 -9.03 9.28
N SER A 64 -0.36 -7.75 9.13
CA SER A 64 -1.08 -6.87 8.22
C SER A 64 -0.14 -5.77 7.72
N SER A 65 -0.37 -5.30 6.52
CA SER A 65 0.46 -4.27 5.88
C SER A 65 -0.34 -3.40 4.93
N CYS A 66 0.15 -2.19 4.71
CA CYS A 66 -0.27 -1.32 3.62
C CYS A 66 0.89 -0.43 3.19
N MET A 67 0.85 0.03 1.95
CA MET A 67 1.92 0.80 1.34
C MET A 67 1.33 1.92 0.50
N MET A 68 2.02 3.06 0.44
CA MET A 68 1.68 4.16 -0.45
C MET A 68 2.92 4.58 -1.23
N CYS A 69 2.81 4.56 -2.56
CA CYS A 69 3.79 5.19 -3.43
C CYS A 69 3.36 6.62 -3.70
N ILE A 70 4.27 7.57 -3.53
CA ILE A 70 3.99 9.00 -3.65
C ILE A 70 4.65 9.51 -4.93
N TYR A 71 3.89 10.26 -5.72
CA TYR A 71 4.37 10.82 -6.98
C TYR A 71 3.72 12.17 -7.27
N GLU A 72 4.31 12.90 -8.21
CA GLU A 72 3.80 14.18 -8.66
C GLU A 72 3.42 14.12 -10.13
N THR A 73 2.38 14.84 -10.48
CA THR A 73 1.97 15.10 -11.86
C THR A 73 1.77 16.59 -12.08
N ILE A 74 1.50 16.98 -13.31
CA ILE A 74 0.97 18.31 -13.59
C ILE A 74 -0.31 18.52 -12.77
N PRO A 75 -0.57 19.72 -12.22
CA PRO A 75 -1.83 20.00 -11.54
C PRO A 75 -3.05 19.66 -12.39
N VAL A 76 -4.04 19.06 -11.75
CA VAL A 76 -5.35 18.76 -12.37
C VAL A 76 -6.45 19.38 -11.53
N PRO A 77 -7.67 19.66 -12.09
CA PRO A 77 -8.75 20.29 -11.34
C PRO A 77 -9.13 19.57 -10.03
N SER A 78 -9.04 18.26 -10.00
CA SER A 78 -9.35 17.47 -8.80
C SER A 78 -8.18 17.39 -7.79
N ASN A 79 -7.00 17.90 -8.16
CA ASN A 79 -5.80 17.90 -7.31
C ASN A 79 -4.82 18.98 -7.78
N LEU A 80 -5.01 20.20 -7.28
CA LEU A 80 -4.29 21.38 -7.77
C LEU A 80 -2.80 21.40 -7.42
N ASN A 81 -2.35 20.68 -6.41
CA ASN A 81 -0.92 20.63 -6.08
C ASN A 81 -0.16 19.51 -6.84
N GLY A 82 -0.87 18.67 -7.58
CA GLY A 82 -0.27 17.59 -8.36
C GLY A 82 0.36 16.46 -7.55
N LYS A 83 0.22 16.44 -6.23
CA LYS A 83 0.78 15.40 -5.36
C LYS A 83 -0.22 14.28 -5.13
N PHE A 84 0.16 13.06 -5.52
CA PHE A 84 -0.68 11.88 -5.45
C PHE A 84 -0.05 10.80 -4.58
N GLY A 85 -0.89 10.00 -3.94
CA GLY A 85 -0.51 8.73 -3.34
C GLY A 85 -1.25 7.58 -4.02
N GLU A 86 -0.54 6.52 -4.34
CA GLU A 86 -1.13 5.25 -4.77
C GLU A 86 -1.08 4.28 -3.60
N LEU A 87 -2.26 3.90 -3.08
CA LEU A 87 -2.37 2.92 -2.00
C LEU A 87 -2.29 1.51 -2.57
N LEU A 88 -1.37 0.73 -2.06
CA LEU A 88 -1.06 -0.62 -2.52
C LEU A 88 -0.88 -1.56 -1.34
N ASN A 89 -0.88 -2.85 -1.63
CA ASN A 89 -0.53 -3.89 -0.66
C ASN A 89 -1.31 -3.82 0.65
N VAL A 90 -2.61 -3.57 0.55
CA VAL A 90 -3.50 -3.67 1.71
C VAL A 90 -3.78 -5.15 1.94
N TYR A 91 -3.08 -5.75 2.88
CA TYR A 91 -3.12 -7.18 3.14
C TYR A 91 -3.18 -7.47 4.64
N THR A 92 -4.03 -8.41 5.00
CA THR A 92 -4.10 -9.00 6.35
C THR A 92 -4.12 -10.50 6.22
N LYS A 93 -3.26 -11.19 6.95
CA LYS A 93 -3.23 -12.66 6.99
C LYS A 93 -4.59 -13.20 7.40
N LYS A 94 -4.97 -14.33 6.81
CA LYS A 94 -6.33 -14.89 6.91
C LYS A 94 -6.84 -14.97 8.34
N GLU A 95 -6.02 -15.47 9.26
CA GLU A 95 -6.36 -15.67 10.66
C GLU A 95 -6.53 -14.38 11.47
N TYR A 96 -6.11 -13.25 10.92
CA TYR A 96 -6.21 -11.93 11.55
C TYR A 96 -7.22 -10.99 10.88
N ARG A 97 -7.95 -11.50 9.89
CA ARG A 97 -8.95 -10.69 9.16
C ARG A 97 -10.15 -10.34 10.02
N ARG A 98 -10.87 -9.29 9.61
CA ARG A 98 -12.09 -8.78 10.26
C ARG A 98 -11.88 -8.33 11.71
N GLN A 99 -10.67 -7.91 12.04
CA GLN A 99 -10.29 -7.39 13.36
C GLN A 99 -9.89 -5.91 13.32
N GLY A 100 -10.08 -5.25 12.17
CA GLY A 100 -9.82 -3.82 12.02
C GLY A 100 -8.36 -3.44 11.74
N HIS A 101 -7.46 -4.39 11.52
CA HIS A 101 -6.04 -4.11 11.30
C HIS A 101 -5.79 -3.26 10.06
N ALA A 102 -6.37 -3.63 8.93
CA ALA A 102 -6.20 -2.89 7.68
C ALA A 102 -6.74 -1.45 7.80
N ALA A 103 -7.93 -1.28 8.38
CA ALA A 103 -8.51 0.05 8.59
C ALA A 103 -7.59 0.93 9.44
N LYS A 104 -7.01 0.39 10.48
CA LYS A 104 -6.09 1.13 11.37
C LYS A 104 -4.82 1.55 10.63
N LEU A 105 -4.23 0.64 9.85
CA LEU A 105 -3.03 0.95 9.06
C LEU A 105 -3.30 2.00 7.99
N ILE A 106 -4.41 1.90 7.28
CA ILE A 106 -4.79 2.87 6.25
C ILE A 106 -5.01 4.26 6.87
N LYS A 107 -5.63 4.35 8.04
CA LYS A 107 -5.81 5.63 8.74
C LYS A 107 -4.48 6.27 9.12
N LEU A 108 -3.54 5.49 9.66
CA LEU A 108 -2.19 5.99 9.96
C LEU A 108 -1.49 6.52 8.70
N LEU A 109 -1.65 5.80 7.60
CA LEU A 109 -1.06 6.16 6.32
C LEU A 109 -1.69 7.43 5.73
N ILE A 110 -3.01 7.58 5.81
CA ILE A 110 -3.74 8.79 5.39
C ILE A 110 -3.32 10.00 6.24
N ASP A 111 -3.21 9.84 7.55
CA ASP A 111 -2.77 10.93 8.44
C ASP A 111 -1.38 11.44 8.06
N GLU A 112 -0.46 10.53 7.74
CA GLU A 112 0.87 10.92 7.27
C GLU A 112 0.83 11.56 5.88
N ALA A 113 0.01 11.05 4.98
CA ALA A 113 -0.19 11.62 3.65
C ALA A 113 -0.68 13.08 3.73
N ILE A 114 -1.62 13.37 4.63
CA ILE A 114 -2.11 14.72 4.89
C ILE A 114 -0.96 15.63 5.34
N LYS A 115 -0.13 15.17 6.27
CA LYS A 115 1.04 15.94 6.75
C LYS A 115 2.05 16.22 5.64
N LYS A 116 2.17 15.33 4.66
CA LYS A 116 3.06 15.49 3.51
C LYS A 116 2.46 16.33 2.38
N GLY A 117 1.24 16.82 2.53
CA GLY A 117 0.57 17.64 1.53
C GLY A 117 0.06 16.88 0.32
N ILE A 118 -0.16 15.57 0.44
CA ILE A 118 -0.76 14.76 -0.63
C ILE A 118 -2.22 15.18 -0.80
N GLY A 119 -2.60 15.56 -2.02
CA GLY A 119 -3.94 16.07 -2.30
C GLY A 119 -4.95 15.00 -2.71
N LYS A 120 -4.48 13.85 -3.16
CA LYS A 120 -5.37 12.78 -3.65
C LYS A 120 -4.70 11.42 -3.51
N ILE A 121 -5.48 10.42 -3.06
CA ILE A 121 -5.04 9.03 -2.93
C ILE A 121 -5.89 8.18 -3.85
N ASN A 122 -5.24 7.42 -4.73
CA ASN A 122 -5.87 6.45 -5.62
C ASN A 122 -5.55 5.02 -5.19
N LEU A 123 -6.41 4.09 -5.55
CA LEU A 123 -6.16 2.66 -5.37
C LEU A 123 -6.93 1.85 -6.41
N SER A 124 -6.44 0.65 -6.68
CA SER A 124 -7.18 -0.38 -7.40
C SER A 124 -7.69 -1.38 -6.37
N TYR A 125 -8.98 -1.66 -6.36
CA TYR A 125 -9.58 -2.52 -5.36
C TYR A 125 -9.90 -3.92 -5.88
N THR A 126 -9.87 -4.91 -4.98
CA THR A 126 -10.47 -6.21 -5.20
C THR A 126 -11.92 -6.18 -4.70
N ALA A 127 -12.77 -7.10 -5.18
CA ALA A 127 -14.14 -7.21 -4.69
C ALA A 127 -14.20 -7.35 -3.16
N GLY A 128 -13.28 -8.12 -2.58
CA GLY A 128 -13.21 -8.31 -1.13
C GLY A 128 -12.78 -7.07 -0.34
N GLY A 129 -11.98 -6.19 -0.93
CA GLY A 129 -11.52 -4.95 -0.30
C GLY A 129 -12.48 -3.77 -0.44
N TYR A 130 -13.36 -3.80 -1.42
CA TYR A 130 -14.27 -2.70 -1.74
C TYR A 130 -15.07 -2.16 -0.53
N PRO A 131 -15.71 -3.02 0.30
CA PRO A 131 -16.48 -2.52 1.44
C PRO A 131 -15.65 -1.71 2.43
N LEU A 132 -14.40 -2.12 2.69
CA LEU A 132 -13.48 -1.41 3.58
C LEU A 132 -13.16 -0.02 3.03
N TYR A 133 -12.81 0.09 1.76
CA TYR A 133 -12.46 1.37 1.15
C TYR A 133 -13.64 2.33 1.13
N LYS A 134 -14.82 1.83 0.81
CA LYS A 134 -16.05 2.62 0.84
C LYS A 134 -16.32 3.15 2.24
N LEU A 135 -16.17 2.30 3.27
CA LEU A 135 -16.34 2.69 4.66
C LEU A 135 -15.36 3.79 5.07
N LEU A 136 -14.12 3.74 4.56
CA LEU A 136 -13.09 4.74 4.84
C LEU A 136 -13.26 6.04 4.04
N GLY A 137 -14.24 6.14 3.16
CA GLY A 137 -14.55 7.35 2.40
C GLY A 137 -13.99 7.38 0.98
N PHE A 138 -13.42 6.29 0.50
CA PHE A 138 -13.01 6.19 -0.91
C PHE A 138 -14.24 6.09 -1.80
N LYS A 139 -14.16 6.75 -2.97
CA LYS A 139 -15.23 6.75 -3.98
C LYS A 139 -14.75 6.05 -5.24
N LYS A 140 -15.61 5.23 -5.81
CA LYS A 140 -15.33 4.53 -7.06
C LYS A 140 -15.21 5.51 -8.24
N ILE A 141 -14.20 5.30 -9.10
CA ILE A 141 -14.02 6.00 -10.37
C ILE A 141 -13.87 4.97 -11.49
N ASP A 142 -14.58 5.14 -12.61
CA ASP A 142 -14.70 4.13 -13.69
C ASP A 142 -14.13 4.59 -15.03
N ASN A 143 -13.14 5.49 -15.03
CA ASN A 143 -12.66 6.13 -16.25
C ASN A 143 -11.19 5.84 -16.56
N GLN A 144 -10.69 4.70 -16.16
CA GLN A 144 -9.29 4.32 -16.40
C GLN A 144 -9.17 3.26 -17.49
N MET A 145 -8.09 3.36 -18.27
CA MET A 145 -7.70 2.39 -19.29
C MET A 145 -6.21 2.09 -19.14
N GLU A 146 -5.78 0.94 -19.62
CA GLU A 146 -4.41 0.46 -19.53
C GLU A 146 -3.87 0.11 -20.92
N TYR A 147 -2.63 0.47 -21.19
CA TYR A 147 -1.87 -0.02 -22.34
C TYR A 147 -0.53 -0.56 -21.83
N ARG A 148 -0.28 -1.86 -22.03
CA ARG A 148 0.97 -2.51 -21.61
C ARG A 148 1.98 -2.50 -22.74
N LEU A 149 3.21 -2.13 -22.42
CA LEU A 149 4.34 -2.08 -23.35
C LEU A 149 5.13 -3.40 -23.34
#